data_d9fc393422067b23351971a3d031e82d
#
_entry.id   d9fc393422067b23351971a3d031e82d
#
_cell.length_a   1.000
_cell.length_b   1.000
_cell.length_c   1.000
_cell.angle_alpha   90.00
_cell.angle_beta   90.00
_cell.angle_gamma   90.00
#
_symmetry.space_group_name_H-M   'P 1'
#
loop_
_entity.id
_entity.type
_entity.pdbx_description
1 polymer ?
#
loop_
_entity_poly.entity_id
_entity_poly.type
_entity_poly.pdbx_seq_one_letter_code
_entity_poly.pdbx_strand_id
1 'polypeptide(L)'
;MARAVEILAQVYEKNRAARNTPPVPIDRPVVLANEHVVFELGKTTRVQVERAFGVAFAFPMRGWHTYAAREDAERRFLSLFYAESGLVALEYYVPKLAGTPSLSPRDYGAFRLTPGDVALGASTATLDERYVTAVGGPAPVVYAEAFEVRFPGGVAYVMGNGGRVERLGLYTAT
;
A
#
# COMPACT_ATOMS: atom_id res chain seq x y z
N MET A 1 -13.76 -17.61 -5.14
CA MET A 1 -12.39 -17.13 -4.92
C MET A 1 -11.42 -17.51 -6.05
N ALA A 2 -11.34 -18.76 -6.50
CA ALA A 2 -10.43 -19.19 -7.57
C ALA A 2 -10.54 -18.36 -8.87
N ARG A 3 -11.76 -18.08 -9.31
CA ARG A 3 -12.00 -17.32 -10.56
C ARG A 3 -11.49 -15.87 -10.52
N ALA A 4 -11.50 -15.22 -9.35
CA ALA A 4 -11.00 -13.86 -9.19
C ALA A 4 -9.47 -13.79 -9.22
N VAL A 5 -8.82 -14.81 -8.65
CA VAL A 5 -7.36 -14.95 -8.69
C VAL A 5 -6.88 -15.24 -10.12
N GLU A 6 -7.62 -16.06 -10.88
CA GLU A 6 -7.31 -16.32 -12.29
C GLU A 6 -7.45 -15.08 -13.16
N ILE A 7 -8.48 -14.25 -12.93
CA ILE A 7 -8.67 -12.99 -13.67
C ILE A 7 -7.53 -12.02 -13.37
N LEU A 8 -7.12 -11.91 -12.11
CA LEU A 8 -5.97 -11.09 -11.73
C LEU A 8 -4.68 -11.58 -12.38
N ALA A 9 -4.41 -12.88 -12.34
CA ALA A 9 -3.24 -13.46 -12.97
C ALA A 9 -3.21 -13.17 -14.49
N GLN A 10 -4.36 -13.31 -15.17
CA GLN A 10 -4.47 -13.00 -16.58
C GLN A 10 -4.26 -11.51 -16.90
N VAL A 11 -4.80 -10.61 -16.07
CA VAL A 11 -4.57 -9.17 -16.20
C VAL A 11 -3.11 -8.82 -15.99
N TYR A 12 -2.46 -9.42 -14.98
CA TYR A 12 -1.03 -9.23 -14.73
C TYR A 12 -0.17 -9.73 -15.88
N GLU A 13 -0.44 -10.93 -16.39
CA GLU A 13 0.28 -11.49 -17.53
C GLU A 13 0.14 -10.65 -18.81
N LYS A 14 -1.09 -10.22 -19.12
CA LYS A 14 -1.37 -9.39 -20.29
C LYS A 14 -0.66 -8.04 -20.20
N ASN A 15 -0.67 -7.40 -19.05
CA ASN A 15 -0.01 -6.11 -18.86
C ASN A 15 1.51 -6.24 -18.81
N ARG A 16 2.05 -7.35 -18.29
CA ARG A 16 3.48 -7.68 -18.31
C ARG A 16 4.01 -7.81 -19.74
N ALA A 17 3.26 -8.49 -20.60
CA ALA A 17 3.63 -8.65 -22.01
C ALA A 17 3.66 -7.32 -22.79
N ALA A 18 2.87 -6.34 -22.34
CA ALA A 18 2.81 -5.02 -22.98
C ALA A 18 3.98 -4.08 -22.61
N ARG A 19 4.74 -4.40 -21.55
CA ARG A 19 5.90 -3.61 -21.11
C ARG A 19 7.20 -4.37 -21.32
N ASN A 20 7.77 -4.23 -22.50
CA ASN A 20 9.07 -4.84 -22.87
C ASN A 20 10.29 -4.09 -22.29
N THR A 21 10.11 -3.08 -21.47
CA THR A 21 11.20 -2.28 -20.91
C THR A 21 11.58 -2.82 -19.52
N PRO A 22 12.85 -3.12 -19.25
CA PRO A 22 13.28 -3.49 -17.91
C PRO A 22 12.93 -2.39 -16.90
N PRO A 23 12.46 -2.73 -15.68
CA PRO A 23 12.16 -1.73 -14.69
C PRO A 23 13.44 -0.95 -14.30
N VAL A 24 13.31 0.36 -14.19
CA VAL A 24 14.38 1.21 -13.67
C VAL A 24 14.49 0.94 -12.15
N PRO A 25 15.65 0.49 -11.65
CA PRO A 25 15.80 0.21 -10.24
C PRO A 25 15.66 1.49 -9.41
N ILE A 26 15.03 1.36 -8.25
CA ILE A 26 15.09 2.38 -7.20
C ILE A 26 16.22 2.02 -6.25
N ASP A 27 17.16 2.94 -6.06
CA ASP A 27 18.38 2.77 -5.27
C ASP A 27 18.23 3.20 -3.80
N ARG A 28 17.05 3.71 -3.43
CA ARG A 28 16.71 4.17 -2.08
C ARG A 28 15.38 3.58 -1.62
N PRO A 29 15.13 3.52 -0.28
CA PRO A 29 13.87 3.03 0.24
C PRO A 29 12.67 3.80 -0.29
N VAL A 30 11.61 3.08 -0.62
CA VAL A 30 10.29 3.66 -0.80
C VAL A 30 9.64 3.77 0.58
N VAL A 31 9.06 4.91 0.87
CA VAL A 31 8.40 5.20 2.15
C VAL A 31 6.97 5.69 1.91
N LEU A 32 6.10 5.45 2.87
CA LEU A 32 4.82 6.15 2.95
C LEU A 32 5.00 7.33 3.91
N ALA A 33 4.72 8.54 3.44
CA ALA A 33 4.96 9.74 4.23
C ALA A 33 3.88 10.80 4.05
N ASN A 34 3.76 11.65 5.04
CA ASN A 34 3.14 12.96 4.94
C ASN A 34 4.07 14.02 5.55
N GLU A 35 3.60 15.24 5.75
CA GLU A 35 4.40 16.34 6.32
C GLU A 35 4.81 16.12 7.78
N HIS A 36 4.22 15.16 8.50
CA HIS A 36 4.45 14.91 9.93
C HIS A 36 5.13 13.59 10.23
N VAL A 37 4.95 12.57 9.39
CA VAL A 37 5.35 11.18 9.66
C VAL A 37 5.91 10.52 8.43
N VAL A 38 6.95 9.70 8.63
CA VAL A 38 7.53 8.83 7.62
C VAL A 38 7.47 7.39 8.11
N PHE A 39 6.84 6.51 7.32
CA PHE A 39 6.84 5.08 7.55
C PHE A 39 7.86 4.42 6.63
N GLU A 40 8.89 3.83 7.21
CA GLU A 40 9.96 3.13 6.52
C GLU A 40 10.11 1.71 7.06
N LEU A 41 10.16 0.72 6.15
CA LEU A 41 10.36 -0.68 6.52
C LEU A 41 11.68 -0.86 7.29
N GLY A 42 11.60 -1.66 8.35
CA GLY A 42 12.75 -1.97 9.21
C GLY A 42 13.19 -0.85 10.16
N LYS A 43 12.67 0.37 10.01
CA LYS A 43 13.04 1.52 10.86
C LYS A 43 11.91 2.02 11.73
N THR A 44 10.70 2.12 11.19
CA THR A 44 9.54 2.58 11.95
C THR A 44 9.16 1.54 13.00
N THR A 45 9.05 1.96 14.25
CA THR A 45 8.70 1.09 15.38
C THR A 45 7.25 1.31 15.83
N ARG A 46 6.67 0.27 16.42
CA ARG A 46 5.33 0.36 17.02
C ARG A 46 5.23 1.49 18.06
N VAL A 47 6.23 1.64 18.91
CA VAL A 47 6.25 2.67 19.97
C VAL A 47 6.18 4.09 19.38
N GLN A 48 6.93 4.33 18.30
CA GLN A 48 6.89 5.62 17.60
C GLN A 48 5.50 5.93 17.04
N VAL A 49 4.86 4.93 16.42
CA VAL A 49 3.54 5.11 15.81
C VAL A 49 2.46 5.28 16.89
N GLU A 50 2.44 4.45 17.94
CA GLU A 50 1.49 4.58 19.05
C GLU A 50 1.63 5.92 19.79
N ARG A 51 2.83 6.45 19.89
CA ARG A 51 3.05 7.79 20.46
C ARG A 51 2.41 8.89 19.62
N ALA A 52 2.46 8.75 18.30
CA ALA A 52 1.90 9.74 17.38
C ALA A 52 0.38 9.59 17.18
N PHE A 53 -0.12 8.35 17.08
CA PHE A 53 -1.49 8.05 16.68
C PHE A 53 -2.36 7.42 17.76
N GLY A 54 -1.78 7.01 18.87
CA GLY A 54 -2.49 6.30 19.94
C GLY A 54 -2.56 4.79 19.68
N VAL A 55 -3.47 4.13 20.41
CA VAL A 55 -3.66 2.67 20.32
C VAL A 55 -4.41 2.32 19.03
N ALA A 56 -3.88 1.37 18.30
CA ALA A 56 -4.48 0.86 17.07
C ALA A 56 -5.58 -0.18 17.34
N PHE A 57 -6.41 -0.39 16.33
CA PHE A 57 -7.38 -1.48 16.29
C PHE A 57 -6.78 -2.71 15.59
N ALA A 58 -6.99 -3.91 16.14
CA ALA A 58 -6.52 -5.16 15.53
C ALA A 58 -7.44 -5.56 14.36
N PHE A 59 -7.04 -5.25 13.13
CA PHE A 59 -7.78 -5.53 11.91
C PHE A 59 -6.80 -5.53 10.70
N PRO A 60 -6.99 -6.34 9.67
CA PRO A 60 -8.05 -7.36 9.47
C PRO A 60 -7.84 -8.65 10.25
N MET A 61 -6.65 -8.87 10.77
CA MET A 61 -6.27 -10.05 11.54
C MET A 61 -5.46 -9.65 12.77
N ARG A 62 -5.34 -10.58 13.72
CA ARG A 62 -4.45 -10.43 14.88
C ARG A 62 -3.00 -10.13 14.43
N GLY A 63 -2.38 -9.15 15.05
CA GLY A 63 -1.03 -8.70 14.72
C GLY A 63 -0.99 -7.49 13.79
N TRP A 64 -2.05 -7.20 13.05
CA TRP A 64 -2.19 -5.95 12.32
C TRP A 64 -2.69 -4.83 13.24
N HIS A 65 -2.11 -3.65 13.07
CA HIS A 65 -2.43 -2.44 13.81
C HIS A 65 -3.03 -1.42 12.86
N THR A 66 -4.35 -1.20 12.95
CA THR A 66 -5.07 -0.36 11.99
C THR A 66 -5.58 0.93 12.62
N TYR A 67 -5.38 2.01 11.90
CA TYR A 67 -5.88 3.34 12.18
C TYR A 67 -6.83 3.77 11.08
N ALA A 68 -7.91 4.48 11.45
CA ALA A 68 -8.77 5.14 10.48
C ALA A 68 -8.29 6.58 10.26
N ALA A 69 -7.96 6.91 9.05
CA ALA A 69 -7.59 8.26 8.62
C ALA A 69 -8.72 8.88 7.81
N ARG A 70 -8.72 10.21 7.75
CA ARG A 70 -9.59 10.99 6.87
C ARG A 70 -8.71 11.74 5.87
N GLU A 71 -9.02 11.60 4.61
CA GLU A 71 -8.40 12.35 3.52
C GLU A 71 -9.50 12.76 2.54
N ASP A 72 -9.60 14.06 2.22
CA ASP A 72 -10.63 14.62 1.34
C ASP A 72 -12.07 14.20 1.70
N ALA A 73 -12.42 14.26 2.99
CA ALA A 73 -13.69 13.81 3.56
C ALA A 73 -13.97 12.29 3.41
N GLU A 74 -13.07 11.53 2.85
CA GLU A 74 -13.18 10.09 2.70
C GLU A 74 -12.39 9.35 3.78
N ARG A 75 -12.95 8.21 4.23
CA ARG A 75 -12.28 7.33 5.18
C ARG A 75 -11.23 6.48 4.47
N ARG A 76 -10.05 6.39 5.10
CA ARG A 76 -8.93 5.54 4.71
C ARG A 76 -8.53 4.66 5.89
N PHE A 77 -7.96 3.51 5.60
CA PHE A 77 -7.33 2.67 6.61
C PHE A 77 -5.83 2.64 6.39
N LEU A 78 -5.09 2.79 7.49
CA LEU A 78 -3.66 2.58 7.59
C LEU A 78 -3.43 1.36 8.48
N SER A 79 -2.98 0.27 7.90
CA SER A 79 -2.72 -1.00 8.58
C SER A 79 -1.22 -1.29 8.58
N LEU A 80 -0.68 -1.58 9.76
CA LEU A 80 0.74 -1.76 10.01
C LEU A 80 0.99 -3.12 10.65
N PHE A 81 2.02 -3.82 10.21
CA PHE A 81 2.47 -5.07 10.80
C PHE A 81 3.94 -4.97 11.18
N TYR A 82 4.25 -5.32 12.43
CA TYR A 82 5.58 -5.21 13.00
C TYR A 82 6.17 -6.58 13.34
N ALA A 83 7.48 -6.72 13.10
CA ALA A 83 8.33 -7.73 13.71
C ALA A 83 9.22 -7.07 14.78
N GLU A 84 10.09 -7.84 15.42
CA GLU A 84 11.05 -7.32 16.41
C GLU A 84 11.96 -6.23 15.81
N SER A 85 12.29 -6.36 14.53
CA SER A 85 13.16 -5.42 13.78
C SER A 85 12.45 -4.12 13.36
N GLY A 86 11.16 -3.96 13.66
CA GLY A 86 10.36 -2.81 13.23
C GLY A 86 9.27 -3.16 12.22
N LEU A 87 8.84 -2.16 11.45
CA LEU A 87 7.77 -2.31 10.45
C LEU A 87 8.20 -3.26 9.33
N VAL A 88 7.40 -4.28 9.07
CA VAL A 88 7.64 -5.26 7.99
C VAL A 88 6.60 -5.23 6.88
N ALA A 89 5.41 -4.73 7.18
CA ALA A 89 4.36 -4.52 6.19
C ALA A 89 3.49 -3.31 6.54
N LEU A 90 3.03 -2.63 5.53
CA LEU A 90 2.13 -1.49 5.63
C LEU A 90 1.16 -1.50 4.47
N GLU A 91 -0.08 -1.15 4.74
CA GLU A 91 -1.11 -0.93 3.73
C GLU A 91 -1.89 0.35 4.03
N TYR A 92 -2.08 1.20 3.03
CA TYR A 92 -2.92 2.38 3.09
C TYR A 92 -3.95 2.31 1.99
N TYR A 93 -5.24 2.26 2.34
CA TYR A 93 -6.27 1.89 1.38
C TYR A 93 -7.66 2.45 1.69
N VAL A 94 -8.50 2.42 0.66
CA VAL A 94 -9.94 2.68 0.77
C VAL A 94 -10.62 1.42 1.30
N PRO A 95 -11.31 1.47 2.45
CA PRO A 95 -12.03 0.30 2.96
C PRO A 95 -13.25 0.00 2.12
N LYS A 96 -13.32 -1.23 1.57
CA LYS A 96 -14.39 -1.65 0.64
C LYS A 96 -15.18 -2.87 1.10
N LEU A 97 -14.65 -3.62 2.06
CA LEU A 97 -15.26 -4.88 2.47
C LEU A 97 -16.39 -4.67 3.46
N ALA A 98 -17.46 -5.44 3.31
CA ALA A 98 -18.47 -5.60 4.35
C ALA A 98 -17.84 -6.14 5.63
N GLY A 99 -18.31 -5.70 6.78
CA GLY A 99 -17.71 -6.08 8.07
C GLY A 99 -16.48 -5.25 8.48
N THR A 100 -16.15 -4.22 7.72
CA THR A 100 -15.14 -3.24 8.10
C THR A 100 -15.52 -2.59 9.43
N PRO A 101 -14.63 -2.55 10.44
CA PRO A 101 -14.94 -1.95 11.73
C PRO A 101 -15.30 -0.47 11.60
N SER A 102 -16.26 -0.04 12.39
CA SER A 102 -16.64 1.37 12.47
C SER A 102 -15.65 2.14 13.35
N LEU A 103 -14.50 2.49 12.76
CA LEU A 103 -13.50 3.32 13.42
C LEU A 103 -13.75 4.79 13.07
N SER A 104 -13.71 5.64 14.09
CA SER A 104 -13.79 7.09 13.87
C SER A 104 -12.53 7.60 13.20
N PRO A 105 -12.61 8.15 11.99
CA PRO A 105 -11.43 8.61 11.28
C PRO A 105 -10.88 9.89 11.91
N ARG A 106 -9.55 9.99 11.95
CA ARG A 106 -8.82 11.18 12.37
C ARG A 106 -8.08 11.78 11.18
N ASP A 107 -7.90 13.08 11.22
CA ASP A 107 -7.08 13.78 10.25
C ASP A 107 -5.60 13.63 10.63
N TYR A 108 -4.90 12.75 9.93
CA TYR A 108 -3.45 12.56 10.08
C TYR A 108 -2.66 13.23 8.94
N GLY A 109 -3.35 13.94 8.02
CA GLY A 109 -2.78 14.43 6.78
C GLY A 109 -2.80 13.40 5.65
N ALA A 110 -2.50 13.86 4.46
CA ALA A 110 -2.49 13.04 3.25
C ALA A 110 -1.18 12.26 3.13
N PHE A 111 -1.27 10.94 3.01
CA PHE A 111 -0.11 10.07 2.82
C PHE A 111 0.21 9.85 1.35
N ARG A 112 1.49 9.77 1.03
CA ARG A 112 2.03 9.53 -0.32
C ARG A 112 3.15 8.49 -0.29
N LEU A 113 3.24 7.64 -1.32
CA LEU A 113 4.46 6.86 -1.55
C LEU A 113 5.53 7.77 -2.17
N THR A 114 6.72 7.74 -1.61
CA THR A 114 7.87 8.50 -2.08
C THR A 114 9.06 7.55 -2.27
N PRO A 115 9.77 7.55 -3.39
CA PRO A 115 9.62 8.44 -4.55
C PRO A 115 8.39 8.13 -5.42
N GLY A 116 8.01 9.10 -6.25
CA GLY A 116 6.89 8.98 -7.18
C GLY A 116 5.65 9.76 -6.77
N ASP A 117 5.56 10.19 -5.51
CA ASP A 117 4.45 11.01 -4.96
C ASP A 117 3.05 10.40 -5.24
N VAL A 118 2.94 9.09 -5.06
CA VAL A 118 1.72 8.33 -5.36
C VAL A 118 0.70 8.45 -4.25
N ALA A 119 -0.48 8.94 -4.58
CA ALA A 119 -1.61 9.14 -3.67
C ALA A 119 -2.76 8.18 -3.93
N LEU A 120 -3.56 7.89 -2.91
CA LEU A 120 -4.90 7.33 -3.11
C LEU A 120 -5.75 8.32 -3.90
N GLY A 121 -6.52 7.82 -4.87
CA GLY A 121 -7.35 8.64 -5.75
C GLY A 121 -6.62 9.20 -6.98
N ALA A 122 -5.31 9.09 -7.07
CA ALA A 122 -4.56 9.48 -8.25
C ALA A 122 -4.88 8.58 -9.45
N SER A 123 -4.63 9.08 -10.66
CA SER A 123 -4.75 8.27 -11.88
C SER A 123 -3.59 7.27 -11.98
N THR A 124 -3.88 6.01 -12.26
CA THR A 124 -2.85 5.00 -12.53
C THR A 124 -2.04 5.31 -13.79
N ALA A 125 -2.58 6.11 -14.71
CA ALA A 125 -1.89 6.56 -15.91
C ALA A 125 -0.74 7.55 -15.63
N THR A 126 -0.75 8.20 -14.44
CA THR A 126 0.28 9.16 -14.03
C THR A 126 1.40 8.54 -13.21
N LEU A 127 1.38 7.21 -12.99
CA LEU A 127 2.44 6.53 -12.27
C LEU A 127 3.79 6.70 -12.97
N ASP A 128 4.81 6.95 -12.17
CA ASP A 128 6.20 6.97 -12.61
C ASP A 128 6.55 5.66 -13.33
N GLU A 129 7.38 5.74 -14.38
CA GLU A 129 7.78 4.60 -15.19
C GLU A 129 8.48 3.46 -14.43
N ARG A 130 8.98 3.74 -13.24
CA ARG A 130 9.57 2.76 -12.35
C ARG A 130 8.55 1.77 -11.78
N TYR A 131 7.28 2.15 -11.70
CA TYR A 131 6.19 1.26 -11.33
C TYR A 131 5.80 0.40 -12.54
N VAL A 132 6.09 -0.88 -12.46
CA VAL A 132 5.77 -1.86 -13.50
C VAL A 132 4.61 -2.74 -13.06
N THR A 133 3.92 -3.36 -14.01
CA THR A 133 2.83 -4.28 -13.68
C THR A 133 3.29 -5.39 -12.74
N ALA A 134 2.61 -5.54 -11.62
CA ALA A 134 2.92 -6.54 -10.63
C ALA A 134 2.62 -7.96 -11.13
N VAL A 135 3.49 -8.91 -10.77
CA VAL A 135 3.39 -10.34 -11.13
C VAL A 135 2.79 -11.16 -9.98
N GLY A 136 2.37 -10.53 -8.95
CA GLY A 136 1.77 -11.15 -7.77
C GLY A 136 1.66 -10.09 -6.70
N GLY A 137 0.83 -10.33 -5.74
CA GLY A 137 0.65 -9.37 -4.65
C GLY A 137 0.20 -10.07 -3.39
N PRO A 138 0.43 -9.47 -2.24
CA PRO A 138 0.17 -10.08 -0.94
C PRO A 138 -1.31 -10.14 -0.56
N ALA A 139 -2.21 -9.58 -1.37
CA ALA A 139 -3.58 -9.40 -0.92
C ALA A 139 -4.61 -10.21 -1.70
N PRO A 140 -5.57 -10.82 -1.01
CA PRO A 140 -6.70 -11.52 -1.63
C PRO A 140 -7.76 -10.57 -2.21
N VAL A 141 -7.52 -9.26 -2.22
CA VAL A 141 -8.47 -8.28 -2.73
C VAL A 141 -8.29 -8.12 -4.21
N VAL A 142 -9.39 -8.19 -4.95
CA VAL A 142 -9.39 -8.11 -6.41
C VAL A 142 -9.30 -6.65 -6.83
N TYR A 143 -8.15 -6.29 -7.39
CA TYR A 143 -7.96 -5.04 -8.10
C TYR A 143 -7.70 -5.33 -9.58
N ALA A 144 -8.32 -4.54 -10.46
CA ALA A 144 -8.14 -4.71 -11.90
C ALA A 144 -6.74 -4.29 -12.38
N GLU A 145 -6.11 -3.41 -11.62
CA GLU A 145 -4.77 -2.87 -11.92
C GLU A 145 -3.88 -3.02 -10.70
N ALA A 146 -2.66 -3.50 -10.90
CA ALA A 146 -1.65 -3.54 -9.87
C ALA A 146 -0.27 -3.32 -10.45
N PHE A 147 0.50 -2.50 -9.77
CA PHE A 147 1.86 -2.12 -10.15
C PHE A 147 2.78 -2.35 -8.96
N GLU A 148 4.04 -2.62 -9.26
CA GLU A 148 5.07 -2.79 -8.23
C GLU A 148 6.33 -2.01 -8.57
N VAL A 149 7.07 -1.64 -7.56
CA VAL A 149 8.44 -1.19 -7.65
C VAL A 149 9.28 -1.87 -6.56
N ARG A 150 10.44 -2.39 -6.96
CA ARG A 150 11.38 -3.01 -6.03
C ARG A 150 12.45 -2.02 -5.65
N PHE A 151 12.84 -2.07 -4.38
CA PHE A 151 13.88 -1.22 -3.81
C PHE A 151 14.72 -2.03 -2.79
N PRO A 152 15.87 -1.52 -2.35
CA PRO A 152 16.67 -2.20 -1.34
C PRO A 152 15.86 -2.45 -0.06
N GLY A 153 15.66 -3.73 0.27
CA GLY A 153 14.92 -4.16 1.46
C GLY A 153 13.42 -4.32 1.32
N GLY A 154 12.83 -4.04 0.14
CA GLY A 154 11.39 -4.14 0.03
C GLY A 154 10.79 -4.05 -1.37
N VAL A 155 9.48 -4.10 -1.38
CA VAL A 155 8.64 -3.90 -2.57
C VAL A 155 7.47 -2.99 -2.20
N ALA A 156 7.15 -2.05 -3.09
CA ALA A 156 5.96 -1.22 -3.00
C ALA A 156 4.95 -1.64 -4.05
N TYR A 157 3.67 -1.68 -3.65
CA TYR A 157 2.55 -1.97 -4.53
C TYR A 157 1.61 -0.78 -4.63
N VAL A 158 1.13 -0.54 -5.84
CA VAL A 158 0.06 0.41 -6.13
C VAL A 158 -1.05 -0.36 -6.83
N MET A 159 -2.24 -0.36 -6.26
CA MET A 159 -3.37 -1.12 -6.78
C MET A 159 -4.57 -0.20 -7.00
N GLY A 160 -5.36 -0.48 -8.05
CA GLY A 160 -6.50 0.33 -8.37
C GLY A 160 -7.54 -0.36 -9.25
N ASN A 161 -8.62 0.37 -9.48
CA ASN A 161 -9.70 -0.01 -10.37
C ASN A 161 -10.11 1.20 -11.20
N GLY A 162 -10.45 0.95 -12.47
CA GLY A 162 -10.95 2.01 -13.36
C GLY A 162 -9.96 3.16 -13.55
N GLY A 163 -8.66 2.89 -13.52
CA GLY A 163 -7.61 3.89 -13.68
C GLY A 163 -7.36 4.74 -12.43
N ARG A 164 -7.89 4.37 -11.27
CA ARG A 164 -7.77 5.12 -10.00
C ARG A 164 -7.07 4.28 -8.93
N VAL A 165 -6.08 4.85 -8.27
CA VAL A 165 -5.37 4.22 -7.16
C VAL A 165 -6.27 4.12 -5.93
N GLU A 166 -6.39 2.91 -5.37
CA GLU A 166 -7.24 2.63 -4.23
C GLU A 166 -6.49 1.97 -3.05
N ARG A 167 -5.29 1.46 -3.29
CA ARG A 167 -4.45 0.81 -2.28
C ARG A 167 -2.98 1.03 -2.55
N LEU A 168 -2.26 1.36 -1.51
CA LEU A 168 -0.80 1.44 -1.46
C LEU A 168 -0.28 0.42 -0.46
N GLY A 169 0.80 -0.28 -0.78
CA GLY A 169 1.40 -1.28 0.11
C GLY A 169 2.91 -1.20 0.11
N LEU A 170 3.52 -1.47 1.26
CA LEU A 170 4.95 -1.66 1.44
C LEU A 170 5.18 -2.98 2.17
N TYR A 171 6.11 -3.79 1.67
CA TYR A 171 6.44 -5.08 2.25
C TYR A 171 7.94 -5.33 2.21
N THR A 172 8.48 -5.91 3.26
CA THR A 172 9.87 -6.37 3.25
C THR A 172 10.04 -7.45 2.18
N ALA A 173 11.15 -7.40 1.47
CA ALA A 173 11.54 -8.48 0.58
C ALA A 173 11.89 -9.72 1.43
N THR A 174 11.33 -10.87 1.08
CA THR A 174 11.70 -12.18 1.63
C THR A 174 12.92 -12.72 0.91
#